data_58ecf7e86dfd7930380d3a18c23af4fb
#
_entry.id   58ecf7e86dfd7930380d3a18c23af4fb
#
_cell.length_a   1.000
_cell.length_b   1.000
_cell.length_c   1.000
_cell.angle_alpha   90.00
_cell.angle_beta   90.00
_cell.angle_gamma   90.00
#
_symmetry.space_group_name_H-M   'P 1'
#
loop_
_entity.id
_entity.type
_entity.pdbx_description
1 polymer ?
#
loop_
_entity_poly.entity_id
_entity_poly.type
_entity_poly.pdbx_seq_one_letter_code
_entity_poly.pdbx_strand_id
1 'polypeptide(L)' 'MKVGDLISFRPINFGNEDWSNPCIVLKQYVAPDTGLFVIWCDGVSCVIDDENYEISYLTGS' A
#
# COMPACT_ATOMS: atom_id res chain seq x y z
N MET A 1 0.89 7.59 6.87
CA MET A 1 1.32 6.17 6.82
C MET A 1 2.76 6.09 7.24
N LYS A 2 3.10 5.09 8.01
CA LYS A 2 4.48 4.87 8.47
C LYS A 2 4.88 3.43 8.27
N VAL A 3 6.20 3.21 8.26
CA VAL A 3 6.77 1.86 8.24
C VAL A 3 6.25 1.08 9.45
N GLY A 4 5.79 -0.14 9.18
CA GLY A 4 5.20 -0.99 10.20
C GLY A 4 3.67 -0.95 10.25
N ASP A 5 3.03 0.01 9.60
CA ASP A 5 1.57 0.06 9.55
C ASP A 5 1.02 -1.07 8.68
N LEU A 6 -0.19 -1.50 9.03
CA LEU A 6 -0.93 -2.46 8.21
C LEU A 6 -1.87 -1.70 7.28
N ILE A 7 -1.86 -2.09 6.02
CA ILE A 7 -2.73 -1.51 5.00
C ILE A 7 -3.32 -2.59 4.13
N SER A 8 -4.41 -2.25 3.45
CA SER A 8 -4.92 -3.00 2.31
C SER A 8 -4.94 -2.08 1.10
N PHE A 9 -4.86 -2.64 -0.07
CA PHE A 9 -4.90 -1.86 -1.30
C PHE A 9 -5.70 -2.56 -2.38
N ARG A 10 -6.13 -1.80 -3.37
CA ARG A 10 -6.79 -2.34 -4.57
C ARG A 10 -6.52 -1.41 -5.73
N PRO A 11 -6.50 -1.94 -6.98
CA PRO A 11 -6.33 -1.09 -8.16
C PRO A 11 -7.50 -0.13 -8.32
N ILE A 12 -7.21 1.13 -8.59
CA ILE A 12 -8.26 2.13 -8.81
C ILE A 12 -8.97 1.90 -10.14
N ASN A 13 -8.22 1.48 -11.15
CA ASN A 13 -8.75 1.36 -12.52
C ASN A 13 -9.58 0.10 -12.76
N PHE A 14 -9.60 -0.82 -11.80
CA PHE A 14 -10.39 -2.04 -11.90
C PHE A 14 -11.49 -1.99 -10.84
N GLY A 15 -12.50 -1.23 -11.08
CA GLY A 15 -13.48 -0.82 -10.09
C GLY A 15 -14.17 -1.91 -9.28
N ASN A 16 -14.04 -3.17 -9.66
CA ASN A 16 -14.69 -4.29 -8.95
C ASN A 16 -13.69 -5.20 -8.22
N GLU A 17 -12.44 -4.79 -8.14
CA GLU A 17 -11.45 -5.57 -7.43
C GLU A 17 -11.66 -5.47 -5.92
N ASP A 18 -11.52 -6.60 -5.23
CA ASP A 18 -11.56 -6.63 -3.78
C ASP A 18 -10.26 -6.08 -3.19
N TRP A 19 -10.35 -5.66 -1.92
CA TRP A 19 -9.19 -5.24 -1.17
C TRP A 19 -8.23 -6.41 -0.99
N SER A 20 -6.93 -6.11 -1.02
CA SER A 20 -5.91 -7.10 -0.74
C SER A 20 -5.98 -7.57 0.70
N ASN A 21 -5.29 -8.67 1.00
CA ASN A 21 -5.03 -9.08 2.37
C ASN A 21 -4.19 -8.00 3.07
N PRO A 22 -4.23 -7.94 4.41
CA PRO A 22 -3.41 -6.95 5.13
C PRO A 22 -1.94 -7.10 4.78
N CYS A 23 -1.31 -5.97 4.52
CA CYS A 23 0.10 -5.89 4.14
C CYS A 23 0.83 -4.95 5.08
N ILE A 24 2.12 -5.20 5.29
CA ILE A 24 2.96 -4.37 6.16
C ILE A 24 3.75 -3.41 5.29
N VAL A 25 3.73 -2.14 5.65
CA VAL A 25 4.55 -1.13 4.98
C VAL A 25 5.99 -1.30 5.41
N LEU A 26 6.88 -1.59 4.46
CA LEU A 26 8.30 -1.77 4.72
C LEU A 26 9.08 -0.49 4.52
N LYS A 27 8.67 0.33 3.55
CA LYS A 27 9.39 1.55 3.22
C LYS A 27 8.45 2.52 2.55
N GLN A 28 8.63 3.79 2.82
CA GLN A 28 7.90 4.86 2.18
C GLN A 28 8.91 5.81 1.53
N TYR A 29 8.73 6.11 0.26
CA TYR A 29 9.56 7.08 -0.43
C TYR A 29 8.98 8.47 -0.21
N VAL A 30 9.87 9.42 0.06
CA VAL A 30 9.50 10.82 0.22
C VAL A 30 9.88 11.60 -1.04
N ALA A 31 9.47 12.86 -1.10
CA ALA A 31 9.70 13.70 -2.25
C ALA A 31 11.06 13.45 -2.92
N PRO A 32 11.15 13.56 -4.26
CA PRO A 32 10.07 14.02 -5.14
C PRO A 32 9.02 12.96 -5.47
N ASP A 33 9.30 11.69 -5.21
CA ASP A 33 8.43 10.58 -5.57
C ASP A 33 7.54 10.18 -4.40
N THR A 34 6.73 11.11 -3.92
CA THR A 34 5.77 10.81 -2.87
C THR A 34 4.70 9.87 -3.39
N GLY A 35 4.19 9.03 -2.50
CA GLY A 35 3.12 8.11 -2.86
C GLY A 35 3.60 6.73 -3.25
N LEU A 36 4.91 6.48 -3.24
CA LEU A 36 5.44 5.15 -3.48
C LEU A 36 5.71 4.45 -2.16
N PHE A 37 5.27 3.19 -2.07
CA PHE A 37 5.42 2.39 -0.87
C PHE A 37 5.90 1.00 -1.22
N VAL A 38 6.83 0.48 -0.42
CA VAL A 38 7.21 -0.94 -0.50
C VAL A 38 6.44 -1.65 0.60
N ILE A 39 5.71 -2.68 0.22
CA ILE A 39 4.88 -3.43 1.14
C ILE A 39 5.26 -4.90 1.12
N TRP A 40 4.96 -5.59 2.21
CA TRP A 40 5.12 -7.04 2.34
C TRP A 40 3.74 -7.66 2.45
N CYS A 41 3.44 -8.56 1.52
CA CYS A 41 2.14 -9.21 1.48
C CYS A 41 2.32 -10.67 1.06
N ASP A 42 1.86 -11.60 1.90
CA ASP A 42 1.87 -13.03 1.61
C ASP A 42 3.25 -13.58 1.23
N GLY A 43 4.28 -13.12 1.93
CA GLY A 43 5.64 -13.60 1.68
C GLY A 43 6.36 -12.93 0.54
N VAL A 44 5.75 -11.94 -0.09
CA VAL A 44 6.32 -11.24 -1.24
C VAL A 44 6.31 -9.74 -0.97
N SER A 45 7.40 -9.07 -1.32
CA SER A 45 7.43 -7.61 -1.28
C SER A 45 7.09 -7.06 -2.66
N CYS A 46 6.35 -5.97 -2.69
CA CYS A 46 6.03 -5.28 -3.93
C CYS A 46 5.97 -3.78 -3.69
N VAL A 47 6.01 -3.04 -4.79
CA VAL A 47 5.93 -1.58 -4.74
C VAL A 47 4.57 -1.17 -5.26
N ILE A 48 3.88 -0.32 -4.51
CA ILE A 48 2.61 0.26 -4.94
C ILE A 48 2.71 1.77 -4.85
N ASP A 49 1.81 2.46 -5.57
CA ASP A 49 1.71 3.90 -5.49
C ASP A 49 0.25 4.29 -5.19
N ASP A 50 0.07 5.51 -4.69
CA ASP A 50 -1.27 5.97 -4.33
C ASP A 50 -2.03 6.58 -5.51
N GLU A 51 -1.39 6.69 -6.67
CA GLU A 51 -2.06 7.17 -7.89
C GLU A 51 -2.83 6.07 -8.60
N ASN A 52 -2.28 4.85 -8.56
CA ASN A 52 -2.87 3.71 -9.26
C ASN A 52 -3.58 2.74 -8.33
N TYR A 53 -3.43 2.90 -7.03
CA TYR A 53 -4.04 2.03 -6.04
C TYR A 53 -4.74 2.84 -4.98
N GLU A 54 -5.90 2.35 -4.58
CA GLU A 54 -6.61 2.88 -3.43
C GLU A 54 -6.06 2.16 -2.19
N ILE A 55 -5.75 2.92 -1.14
CA ILE A 55 -5.10 2.38 0.06
C ILE A 55 -6.01 2.61 1.26
N SER A 56 -6.22 1.55 2.02
CA SER A 56 -6.98 1.60 3.26
C SER A 56 -6.03 1.33 4.43
N TYR A 57 -6.02 2.21 5.39
CA TYR A 57 -5.17 2.09 6.57
C TYR A 57 -5.89 1.28 7.64
N LEU A 58 -5.32 0.11 7.97
CA LEU A 58 -5.91 -0.79 8.95
C LEU A 58 -5.42 -0.52 10.36
N THR A 59 -4.15 -0.10 10.49
CA THR A 59 -3.54 0.28 11.76
C THR A 59 -2.75 1.55 11.59
N GLY A 60 -2.25 2.05 12.71
CA GLY A 60 -1.49 3.27 12.70
C GLY A 60 -2.41 4.48 12.77
N SER A 61 -1.91 5.56 12.40
CA SER A 61 -2.70 6.80 12.49
C SER A 61 -2.39 7.73 11.34
#